data_a21e7c391a031b0aa97e18b7b29a9c81
#
_entry.id   a21e7c391a031b0aa97e18b7b29a9c81
#
_cell.length_a   1.000
_cell.length_b   1.000
_cell.length_c   1.000
_cell.angle_alpha   90.00
_cell.angle_beta   90.00
_cell.angle_gamma   90.00
#
_symmetry.space_group_name_H-M   'P 1'
#
loop_
_entity.id
_entity.type
_entity.pdbx_description
1 polymer ?
#
loop_
_entity_poly.entity_id
_entity_poly.type
_entity_poly.pdbx_seq_one_letter_code
_entity_poly.pdbx_strand_id
1 'polypeptide(L)'
;MAEKEEQLGIIAKKDKDFSEWYNEVVLKAELADYSAISGFMVIRARGYGVWEKIQQYFNKIMEKHNVKNAYFPLLIPERFFKKEAEHAKGFEPELAWINQNEEEKLAIRPTSETIMYDSYSKWIRSWRDLPLRLN
;
A
#
# COMPACT_ATOMS: atom_id res chain seq x y z
N MET A 1 26.04 15.41 -31.12
CA MET A 1 25.74 14.96 -29.73
C MET A 1 26.19 13.52 -29.70
N ALA A 2 27.21 13.19 -28.88
CA ALA A 2 27.67 11.81 -28.77
C ALA A 2 26.56 10.96 -28.11
N GLU A 3 26.13 9.91 -28.81
CA GLU A 3 25.32 8.87 -28.22
C GLU A 3 26.10 8.29 -27.04
N LYS A 4 25.55 8.45 -25.82
CA LYS A 4 26.06 7.70 -24.68
C LYS A 4 25.79 6.24 -24.97
N GLU A 5 26.85 5.45 -25.19
CA GLU A 5 26.71 3.99 -25.17
C GLU A 5 26.00 3.57 -23.92
N GLU A 6 24.85 2.94 -24.09
CA GLU A 6 24.04 2.44 -23.00
C GLU A 6 24.83 1.29 -22.35
N GLN A 7 25.42 1.55 -21.19
CA GLN A 7 26.21 0.54 -20.49
C GLN A 7 25.24 -0.57 -20.00
N LEU A 8 25.42 -1.74 -20.59
CA LEU A 8 24.68 -2.94 -20.21
C LEU A 8 25.18 -3.46 -18.84
N GLY A 9 24.25 -3.81 -17.97
CA GLY A 9 24.55 -4.39 -16.68
C GLY A 9 24.58 -3.40 -15.52
N ILE A 10 24.90 -3.91 -14.31
CA ILE A 10 24.97 -3.14 -13.07
C ILE A 10 26.38 -2.55 -12.94
N ILE A 11 26.48 -1.25 -12.73
CA ILE A 11 27.73 -0.52 -12.63
C ILE A 11 28.05 -0.17 -11.17
N ALA A 12 27.02 0.25 -10.43
CA ALA A 12 27.15 0.60 -9.02
C ALA A 12 27.58 -0.61 -8.19
N LYS A 13 28.50 -0.42 -7.26
CA LYS A 13 28.97 -1.47 -6.35
C LYS A 13 28.17 -1.42 -5.05
N LYS A 14 27.60 -2.55 -4.68
CA LYS A 14 26.74 -2.70 -3.51
C LYS A 14 27.40 -2.20 -2.21
N ASP A 15 28.70 -2.39 -2.07
CA ASP A 15 29.49 -2.00 -0.89
C ASP A 15 29.88 -0.51 -0.87
N LYS A 16 29.75 0.18 -2.03
CA LYS A 16 30.11 1.60 -2.14
C LYS A 16 28.89 2.52 -2.22
N ASP A 17 27.90 2.13 -2.99
CA ASP A 17 26.64 2.85 -3.13
C ASP A 17 25.49 1.86 -3.22
N PHE A 18 24.94 1.54 -2.06
CA PHE A 18 23.85 0.57 -1.96
C PHE A 18 22.59 1.07 -2.64
N SER A 19 22.26 2.36 -2.52
CA SER A 19 21.04 2.93 -3.09
C SER A 19 21.06 2.89 -4.61
N GLU A 20 22.14 3.32 -5.21
CA GLU A 20 22.31 3.28 -6.66
C GLU A 20 22.36 1.84 -7.19
N TRP A 21 23.13 0.97 -6.53
CA TRP A 21 23.14 -0.44 -6.87
C TRP A 21 21.72 -1.06 -6.82
N TYR A 22 20.94 -0.75 -5.80
CA TYR A 22 19.58 -1.27 -5.66
C TYR A 22 18.67 -0.78 -6.80
N ASN A 23 18.74 0.50 -7.13
CA ASN A 23 17.97 1.10 -8.22
C ASN A 23 18.35 0.44 -9.57
N GLU A 24 19.65 0.29 -9.85
CA GLU A 24 20.10 -0.39 -11.05
C GLU A 24 19.61 -1.85 -11.13
N VAL A 25 19.66 -2.59 -10.02
CA VAL A 25 19.15 -3.96 -9.96
C VAL A 25 17.66 -4.01 -10.31
N VAL A 26 16.86 -3.16 -9.70
CA VAL A 26 15.39 -3.13 -9.91
C VAL A 26 15.05 -2.81 -11.35
N LEU A 27 15.68 -1.80 -11.93
CA LEU A 27 15.39 -1.33 -13.28
C LEU A 27 15.94 -2.32 -14.34
N LYS A 28 17.20 -2.74 -14.21
CA LYS A 28 17.85 -3.60 -15.21
C LYS A 28 17.39 -5.06 -15.16
N ALA A 29 16.95 -5.53 -14.01
CA ALA A 29 16.25 -6.81 -13.89
C ALA A 29 14.78 -6.76 -14.32
N GLU A 30 14.31 -5.61 -14.79
CA GLU A 30 12.93 -5.41 -15.25
C GLU A 30 11.87 -5.72 -14.19
N LEU A 31 12.17 -5.45 -12.92
CA LEU A 31 11.23 -5.64 -11.82
C LEU A 31 10.26 -4.48 -11.73
N ALA A 32 10.74 -3.25 -11.87
CA ALA A 32 9.92 -2.05 -11.88
C ALA A 32 10.49 -1.01 -12.85
N ASP A 33 9.72 0.03 -13.11
CA ASP A 33 10.11 1.16 -13.95
C ASP A 33 9.51 2.45 -13.42
N TYR A 34 10.05 3.60 -13.82
CA TYR A 34 9.51 4.90 -13.46
C TYR A 34 8.21 5.20 -14.20
N SER A 35 7.27 5.84 -13.52
CA SER A 35 6.09 6.41 -14.16
C SER A 35 6.27 7.90 -14.45
N ALA A 36 5.29 8.49 -15.12
CA ALA A 36 5.25 9.93 -15.35
C ALA A 36 5.06 10.77 -14.07
N ILE A 37 4.67 10.13 -12.97
CA ILE A 37 4.41 10.79 -11.68
C ILE A 37 5.54 10.42 -10.73
N SER A 38 6.24 11.43 -10.20
CA SER A 38 7.31 11.22 -9.22
C SER A 38 6.80 10.45 -8.00
N GLY A 39 7.56 9.45 -7.58
CA GLY A 39 7.23 8.58 -6.45
C GLY A 39 6.27 7.42 -6.77
N PHE A 40 5.71 7.38 -7.99
CA PHE A 40 4.87 6.27 -8.43
C PHE A 40 5.66 5.39 -9.41
N MET A 41 5.79 4.12 -9.09
CA MET A 41 6.53 3.16 -9.91
C MET A 41 5.56 2.23 -10.65
N VAL A 42 5.97 1.83 -11.86
CA VAL A 42 5.32 0.73 -12.58
C VAL A 42 5.98 -0.58 -12.15
N ILE A 43 5.22 -1.48 -11.53
CA ILE A 43 5.71 -2.82 -11.23
C ILE A 43 5.55 -3.66 -12.48
N ARG A 44 6.67 -4.10 -13.07
CA ARG A 44 6.67 -4.89 -14.30
C ARG A 44 6.32 -6.35 -14.03
N ALA A 45 5.99 -7.10 -15.07
CA ALA A 45 5.48 -8.48 -14.95
C ALA A 45 6.39 -9.38 -14.09
N ARG A 46 7.71 -9.26 -14.21
CA ARG A 46 8.64 -10.06 -13.40
C ARG A 46 8.57 -9.70 -11.92
N GLY A 47 8.55 -8.41 -11.59
CA GLY A 47 8.38 -7.93 -10.21
C GLY A 47 7.01 -8.32 -9.64
N TYR A 48 5.96 -8.16 -10.43
CA TYR A 48 4.61 -8.53 -10.01
C TYR A 48 4.48 -10.05 -9.76
N GLY A 49 5.13 -10.88 -10.57
CA GLY A 49 5.17 -12.32 -10.34
C GLY A 49 5.82 -12.73 -9.02
N VAL A 50 6.81 -11.97 -8.53
CA VAL A 50 7.35 -12.16 -7.18
C VAL A 50 6.30 -11.82 -6.12
N TRP A 51 5.61 -10.70 -6.29
CA TRP A 51 4.52 -10.28 -5.41
C TRP A 51 3.39 -11.32 -5.33
N GLU A 52 2.96 -11.87 -6.46
CA GLU A 52 1.95 -12.94 -6.49
C GLU A 52 2.38 -14.17 -5.68
N LYS A 53 3.66 -14.55 -5.73
CA LYS A 53 4.18 -15.67 -4.93
C LYS A 53 4.15 -15.37 -3.43
N ILE A 54 4.48 -14.15 -3.04
CA ILE A 54 4.37 -13.69 -1.64
C ILE A 54 2.92 -13.77 -1.17
N GLN A 55 1.98 -13.23 -1.95
CA GLN A 55 0.56 -13.29 -1.63
C GLN A 55 0.04 -14.73 -1.50
N GLN A 56 0.38 -15.59 -2.46
CA GLN A 56 -0.02 -17.01 -2.43
C GLN A 56 0.50 -17.72 -1.18
N TYR A 57 1.75 -17.48 -0.80
CA TYR A 57 2.33 -18.06 0.41
C TYR A 57 1.63 -17.55 1.66
N PHE A 58 1.42 -16.25 1.76
CA PHE A 58 0.80 -15.61 2.91
C PHE A 58 -0.68 -16.03 3.08
N ASN A 59 -1.44 -16.10 1.99
CA ASN A 59 -2.82 -16.56 2.01
C ASN A 59 -2.95 -17.97 2.58
N LYS A 60 -2.05 -18.89 2.23
CA LYS A 60 -2.04 -20.25 2.81
C LYS A 60 -1.84 -20.25 4.33
N ILE A 61 -1.05 -19.29 4.85
CA ILE A 61 -0.86 -19.13 6.29
C ILE A 61 -2.15 -18.60 6.92
N MET A 62 -2.77 -17.59 6.33
CA MET A 62 -4.02 -17.01 6.81
C MET A 62 -5.14 -18.06 6.88
N GLU A 63 -5.28 -18.87 5.83
CA GLU A 63 -6.25 -19.97 5.77
C GLU A 63 -6.06 -20.98 6.92
N LYS A 64 -4.82 -21.37 7.22
CA LYS A 64 -4.51 -22.27 8.34
C LYS A 64 -4.96 -21.72 9.70
N HIS A 65 -4.99 -20.41 9.84
CA HIS A 65 -5.41 -19.72 11.05
C HIS A 65 -6.88 -19.29 11.02
N ASN A 66 -7.66 -19.76 10.03
CA ASN A 66 -9.05 -19.36 9.80
C ASN A 66 -9.24 -17.83 9.68
N VAL A 67 -8.24 -17.14 9.15
CA VAL A 67 -8.34 -15.73 8.79
C VAL A 67 -8.93 -15.63 7.38
N LYS A 68 -9.95 -14.79 7.21
CA LYS A 68 -10.63 -14.62 5.93
C LYS A 68 -10.31 -13.26 5.33
N ASN A 69 -10.16 -13.23 4.00
CA ASN A 69 -9.92 -11.99 3.30
C ASN A 69 -11.19 -11.14 3.28
N ALA A 70 -11.04 -9.86 3.57
CA ALA A 70 -12.07 -8.85 3.44
C ALA A 70 -11.52 -7.64 2.68
N TYR A 71 -12.38 -6.89 2.03
CA TYR A 71 -12.01 -5.66 1.35
C TYR A 71 -12.84 -4.50 1.88
N PHE A 72 -12.16 -3.44 2.29
CA PHE A 72 -12.77 -2.20 2.74
C PHE A 72 -12.60 -1.11 1.69
N PRO A 73 -13.54 -0.16 1.56
CA PRO A 73 -13.49 0.89 0.56
C PRO A 73 -12.17 1.67 0.56
N LEU A 74 -11.71 2.02 -0.64
CA LEU A 74 -10.51 2.83 -0.83
C LEU A 74 -10.72 4.27 -0.35
N LEU A 75 -11.92 4.79 -0.56
CA LEU A 75 -12.29 6.16 -0.23
C LEU A 75 -12.97 6.20 1.12
N ILE A 76 -12.53 7.14 1.96
CA ILE A 76 -13.11 7.35 3.27
C ILE A 76 -13.48 8.81 3.48
N PRO A 77 -14.62 9.06 4.18
CA PRO A 77 -15.09 10.41 4.45
C PRO A 77 -14.21 11.16 5.45
N GLU A 78 -14.11 12.48 5.30
CA GLU A 78 -13.33 13.37 6.18
C GLU A 78 -13.64 13.18 7.67
N ARG A 79 -14.90 12.88 8.03
CA ARG A 79 -15.32 12.70 9.43
C ARG A 79 -14.56 11.59 10.17
N PHE A 80 -14.04 10.58 9.47
CA PHE A 80 -13.24 9.53 10.11
C PHE A 80 -11.89 10.06 10.57
N PHE A 81 -11.27 10.94 9.81
CA PHE A 81 -9.99 11.57 10.18
C PHE A 81 -10.14 12.55 11.34
N LYS A 82 -11.27 13.28 11.40
CA LYS A 82 -11.53 14.19 12.51
C LYS A 82 -11.61 13.45 13.84
N LYS A 83 -12.18 12.26 13.86
CA LYS A 83 -12.21 11.40 15.06
C LYS A 83 -10.80 10.93 15.47
N GLU A 84 -9.94 10.58 14.52
CA GLU A 84 -8.57 10.19 14.82
C GLU A 84 -7.73 11.36 15.33
N ALA A 85 -7.88 12.55 14.75
CA ALA A 85 -7.16 13.76 15.18
C ALA A 85 -7.48 14.16 16.61
N GLU A 86 -8.70 13.92 17.10
CA GLU A 86 -9.09 14.16 18.49
C GLU A 86 -8.33 13.24 19.47
N HIS A 87 -7.98 12.03 19.03
CA HIS A 87 -7.25 11.05 19.85
C HIS A 87 -5.74 11.14 19.74
N ALA A 88 -5.23 11.62 18.61
CA ALA A 88 -3.80 11.73 18.32
C ALA A 88 -3.37 13.19 18.19
N LYS A 89 -3.23 13.90 19.31
CA LYS A 89 -2.73 15.28 19.32
C LYS A 89 -1.39 15.38 18.59
N GLY A 90 -1.36 16.10 17.48
CA GLY A 90 -0.16 16.37 16.70
C GLY A 90 0.05 15.52 15.46
N PHE A 91 -0.88 14.64 15.12
CA PHE A 91 -0.86 13.87 13.87
C PHE A 91 -1.83 14.48 12.86
N GLU A 92 -1.33 15.30 11.95
CA GLU A 92 -2.05 15.72 10.75
C GLU A 92 -1.54 14.88 9.57
N PRO A 93 -2.25 13.81 9.17
CA PRO A 93 -1.81 13.00 8.05
C PRO A 93 -1.94 13.80 6.75
N GLU A 94 -0.89 13.80 5.94
CA GLU A 94 -0.98 14.25 4.56
C GLU A 94 -1.88 13.29 3.78
N LEU A 95 -3.01 13.78 3.29
CA LEU A 95 -4.03 12.98 2.64
C LEU A 95 -4.19 13.36 1.17
N ALA A 96 -4.35 12.35 0.32
CA ALA A 96 -4.77 12.56 -1.06
C ALA A 96 -6.29 12.77 -1.10
N TRP A 97 -6.70 14.03 -1.12
CA TRP A 97 -8.11 14.40 -1.20
C TRP A 97 -8.66 14.28 -2.60
N ILE A 98 -9.89 13.78 -2.69
CA ILE A 98 -10.68 13.83 -3.92
C ILE A 98 -11.55 15.08 -3.84
N ASN A 99 -11.35 15.97 -4.79
CA ASN A 99 -12.12 17.19 -4.89
C ASN A 99 -13.46 16.87 -5.57
N GLN A 100 -14.50 16.67 -4.79
CA GLN A 100 -15.87 16.52 -5.27
C GLN A 100 -16.69 17.70 -4.74
N ASN A 101 -17.67 18.15 -5.54
CA ASN A 101 -18.61 19.22 -5.16
C ASN A 101 -19.68 18.71 -4.16
N GLU A 102 -19.32 17.82 -3.27
CA GLU A 102 -20.20 17.20 -2.29
C GLU A 102 -20.04 17.85 -0.91
N GLU A 103 -21.06 17.69 -0.07
CA GLU A 103 -21.09 18.24 1.27
C GLU A 103 -19.98 17.67 2.17
N GLU A 104 -19.48 16.47 1.86
CA GLU A 104 -18.42 15.80 2.61
C GLU A 104 -17.24 15.44 1.70
N LYS A 105 -16.03 15.87 2.10
CA LYS A 105 -14.80 15.52 1.39
C LYS A 105 -14.45 14.06 1.57
N LEU A 106 -13.96 13.46 0.49
CA LEU A 106 -13.43 12.09 0.48
C LEU A 106 -11.91 12.11 0.32
N ALA A 107 -11.24 11.17 0.97
CA ALA A 107 -9.80 10.97 0.79
C ALA A 107 -9.49 9.52 0.43
N ILE A 108 -8.38 9.32 -0.26
CA ILE A 108 -7.77 8.01 -0.37
C ILE A 108 -7.24 7.63 1.01
N ARG A 109 -7.64 6.49 1.54
CA ARG A 109 -7.24 6.05 2.87
C ARG A 109 -5.73 5.90 3.00
N PRO A 110 -5.06 6.56 3.96
CA PRO A 110 -3.67 6.28 4.29
C PRO A 110 -3.55 4.99 5.08
N THR A 111 -4.59 4.67 5.84
CA THR A 111 -4.73 3.50 6.70
C THR A 111 -6.19 3.03 6.72
N SER A 112 -6.44 1.80 7.14
CA SER A 112 -7.78 1.19 7.05
C SER A 112 -8.48 1.04 8.39
N GLU A 113 -7.80 1.26 9.51
CA GLU A 113 -8.29 0.92 10.84
C GLU A 113 -9.62 1.59 11.16
N THR A 114 -9.76 2.88 10.89
CA THR A 114 -10.98 3.63 11.24
C THR A 114 -12.22 3.09 10.54
N ILE A 115 -12.12 2.79 9.24
CA ILE A 115 -13.26 2.23 8.50
C ILE A 115 -13.53 0.78 8.89
N MET A 116 -12.49 0.03 9.25
CA MET A 116 -12.63 -1.34 9.76
C MET A 116 -13.36 -1.35 11.10
N TYR A 117 -12.95 -0.51 12.04
CA TYR A 117 -13.60 -0.43 13.35
C TYR A 117 -15.02 0.11 13.29
N ASP A 118 -15.33 1.05 12.41
CA ASP A 118 -16.71 1.47 12.15
C ASP A 118 -17.57 0.30 11.67
N SER A 119 -17.03 -0.54 10.82
CA SER A 119 -17.71 -1.75 10.34
C SER A 119 -17.86 -2.79 11.46
N TYR A 120 -16.81 -3.04 12.22
CA TYR A 120 -16.82 -4.01 13.32
C TYR A 120 -17.80 -3.62 14.42
N SER A 121 -17.94 -2.34 14.71
CA SER A 121 -18.92 -1.86 15.69
C SER A 121 -20.36 -2.21 15.33
N LYS A 122 -20.63 -2.40 14.03
CA LYS A 122 -21.95 -2.79 13.51
C LYS A 122 -22.10 -4.31 13.38
N TRP A 123 -21.00 -5.03 13.10
CA TRP A 123 -21.02 -6.47 12.87
C TRP A 123 -20.95 -7.28 14.17
N ILE A 124 -20.17 -6.83 15.15
CA ILE A 124 -20.00 -7.50 16.44
C ILE A 124 -21.11 -7.01 17.37
N ARG A 125 -22.13 -7.85 17.54
CA ARG A 125 -23.31 -7.56 18.39
C ARG A 125 -23.25 -8.28 19.73
N SER A 126 -22.48 -9.36 19.80
CA SER A 126 -22.33 -10.16 21.01
C SER A 126 -20.98 -10.91 20.99
N TRP A 127 -20.63 -11.51 22.13
CA TRP A 127 -19.45 -12.38 22.23
C TRP A 127 -19.49 -13.58 21.27
N ARG A 128 -20.67 -13.97 20.76
CA ARG A 128 -20.83 -15.08 19.80
C ARG A 128 -20.31 -14.74 18.42
N ASP A 129 -20.13 -13.47 18.11
CA ASP A 129 -19.57 -12.98 16.85
C ASP A 129 -18.04 -13.00 16.86
N LEU A 130 -17.44 -13.39 17.99
CA LEU A 130 -16.01 -13.49 18.20
C LEU A 130 -15.54 -14.95 18.25
N PRO A 131 -14.30 -15.22 17.82
CA PRO A 131 -13.31 -14.27 17.29
C PRO A 131 -13.59 -13.88 15.85
N LEU A 132 -13.53 -12.59 15.55
CA LEU A 132 -13.53 -12.07 14.18
C LEU A 132 -12.09 -12.02 13.66
N ARG A 133 -11.77 -12.81 12.64
CA ARG A 133 -10.42 -12.92 12.05
C ARG A 133 -10.47 -12.58 10.58
N LEU A 134 -10.02 -11.38 10.25
CA LEU A 134 -10.01 -10.83 8.89
C LEU A 134 -8.61 -10.33 8.52
N ASN A 135 -8.35 -10.35 7.20
CA ASN A 135 -7.13 -9.82 6.58
C ASN A 135 -7.52 -8.78 5.55
#